data_82750ff1405a72172078fd718183d5ff
#
_entry.id   82750ff1405a72172078fd718183d5ff
#
_cell.length_a   1.000
_cell.length_b   1.000
_cell.length_c   1.000
_cell.angle_alpha   90.00
_cell.angle_beta   90.00
_cell.angle_gamma   90.00
#
_symmetry.space_group_name_H-M   'P 1'
#
loop_
_entity.id
_entity.type
_entity.pdbx_description
1 polymer ?
#
loop_
_entity_poly.entity_id
_entity_poly.type
_entity_poly.pdbx_seq_one_letter_code
_entity_poly.pdbx_strand_id
1 'polypeptide(L)'
;MVVVSAWSYHFWSWYLANFSKIKMLEYRQKRLEAEPLKLNISSPSTVNADSLEFRRVICKGLFDEEKSVYVGPRSRSISGVTENGYYVITPLMPIPNNPESVQSPVLVNRGWVPRSWRDKSLEDSQDHERPSNIAPSSVQQKERSSWWRFWSKRPMMDQAPAVVPVEVVGVIRRSEKPSIFVPANDPSSCQWFYVDVPAIARASGLPENTIYVEDINENVNPSNPYPVPKDVNTLIRSSVMPQDHLNYTLTWYSLSAAVTFMAYKRLAPKKTRR
;
A
#
# COMPACT_ATOMS: atom_id res chain seq x y z
N MET A 1 -38.78 -3.99 32.69
CA MET A 1 -37.97 -5.18 32.43
C MET A 1 -37.39 -5.24 31.01
N VAL A 2 -38.10 -4.82 29.98
CA VAL A 2 -37.64 -4.87 28.56
C VAL A 2 -36.46 -3.97 28.26
N VAL A 3 -36.34 -2.84 28.90
CA VAL A 3 -35.26 -1.86 28.65
C VAL A 3 -33.87 -2.37 29.12
N VAL A 4 -33.85 -3.10 30.24
CA VAL A 4 -32.57 -3.65 30.79
C VAL A 4 -32.02 -4.76 29.92
N SER A 5 -32.88 -5.55 29.26
CA SER A 5 -32.43 -6.63 28.35
C SER A 5 -31.83 -6.10 27.05
N ALA A 6 -32.35 -5.01 26.50
CA ALA A 6 -31.79 -4.38 25.29
C ALA A 6 -30.39 -3.77 25.56
N TRP A 7 -30.20 -3.14 26.74
CA TRP A 7 -28.90 -2.56 27.12
C TRP A 7 -27.83 -3.65 27.34
N SER A 8 -28.19 -4.77 27.98
CA SER A 8 -27.26 -5.88 28.16
C SER A 8 -26.85 -6.50 26.83
N TYR A 9 -27.76 -6.65 25.86
CA TYR A 9 -27.47 -7.17 24.54
C TYR A 9 -26.50 -6.27 23.77
N HIS A 10 -26.72 -4.96 23.76
CA HIS A 10 -25.81 -4.00 23.10
C HIS A 10 -24.43 -3.97 23.76
N PHE A 11 -24.36 -4.06 25.08
CA PHE A 11 -23.10 -4.12 25.80
C PHE A 11 -22.31 -5.38 25.45
N TRP A 12 -22.93 -6.53 25.45
CA TRP A 12 -22.30 -7.81 25.09
C TRP A 12 -21.86 -7.85 23.64
N SER A 13 -22.68 -7.37 22.71
CA SER A 13 -22.33 -7.28 21.29
C SER A 13 -21.10 -6.37 21.07
N TRP A 14 -21.09 -5.21 21.74
CA TRP A 14 -19.97 -4.28 21.71
C TRP A 14 -18.70 -4.90 22.33
N TYR A 15 -18.80 -5.57 23.46
CA TYR A 15 -17.69 -6.23 24.14
C TYR A 15 -17.08 -7.31 23.26
N LEU A 16 -17.88 -8.19 22.67
CA LEU A 16 -17.43 -9.24 21.77
C LEU A 16 -16.74 -8.67 20.51
N ALA A 17 -17.28 -7.61 19.93
CA ALA A 17 -16.70 -6.95 18.76
C ALA A 17 -15.33 -6.34 19.09
N ASN A 18 -15.17 -5.67 20.24
CA ASN A 18 -13.89 -5.11 20.67
C ASN A 18 -12.87 -6.20 21.01
N PHE A 19 -13.28 -7.26 21.69
CA PHE A 19 -12.42 -8.39 22.01
C PHE A 19 -11.89 -9.09 20.76
N SER A 20 -12.74 -9.26 19.75
CA SER A 20 -12.34 -9.79 18.45
C SER A 20 -11.32 -8.89 17.74
N LYS A 21 -11.51 -7.56 17.79
CA LYS A 21 -10.54 -6.59 17.22
C LYS A 21 -9.20 -6.65 17.95
N ILE A 22 -9.20 -6.69 19.27
CA ILE A 22 -7.96 -6.77 20.08
C ILE A 22 -7.18 -8.03 19.70
N LYS A 23 -7.83 -9.20 19.68
CA LYS A 23 -7.18 -10.45 19.26
C LYS A 23 -6.60 -10.37 17.85
N MET A 24 -7.31 -9.72 16.92
CA MET A 24 -6.82 -9.54 15.56
C MET A 24 -5.58 -8.62 15.51
N LEU A 25 -5.55 -7.56 16.33
CA LEU A 25 -4.39 -6.66 16.42
C LEU A 25 -3.19 -7.37 17.03
N GLU A 26 -3.38 -8.13 18.12
CA GLU A 26 -2.33 -8.95 18.74
C GLU A 26 -1.79 -10.01 17.77
N TYR A 27 -2.67 -10.65 17.02
CA TYR A 27 -2.29 -11.61 15.98
C TYR A 27 -1.40 -10.96 14.91
N ARG A 28 -1.79 -9.76 14.39
CA ARG A 28 -1.01 -9.03 13.40
C ARG A 28 0.35 -8.62 13.96
N GLN A 29 0.37 -8.06 15.16
CA GLN A 29 1.59 -7.61 15.82
C GLN A 29 2.56 -8.78 16.03
N LYS A 30 2.10 -9.89 16.60
CA LYS A 30 2.93 -11.10 16.81
C LYS A 30 3.52 -11.62 15.49
N ARG A 31 2.78 -11.52 14.38
CA ARG A 31 3.29 -11.97 13.07
C ARG A 31 4.31 -11.02 12.48
N LEU A 32 4.14 -9.71 12.68
CA LEU A 32 5.10 -8.69 12.24
C LEU A 32 6.37 -8.69 13.07
N GLU A 33 6.31 -9.04 14.36
CA GLU A 33 7.47 -9.15 15.24
C GLU A 33 8.27 -10.45 15.02
N ALA A 34 7.65 -11.46 14.42
CA ALA A 34 8.33 -12.71 14.12
C ALA A 34 9.46 -12.52 13.12
N GLU A 35 10.53 -13.32 13.25
CA GLU A 35 11.70 -13.28 12.38
C GLU A 35 11.31 -13.29 10.88
N PRO A 36 11.91 -12.41 10.05
CA PRO A 36 11.61 -12.35 8.62
C PRO A 36 11.89 -13.67 7.91
N LEU A 37 10.97 -14.10 7.07
CA LEU A 37 11.11 -15.32 6.27
C LEU A 37 11.78 -14.98 4.95
N LYS A 38 12.83 -15.69 4.56
CA LYS A 38 13.40 -15.58 3.22
C LYS A 38 12.47 -16.26 2.21
N LEU A 39 12.01 -15.51 1.21
CA LEU A 39 11.09 -16.01 0.20
C LEU A 39 11.85 -16.64 -0.99
N ASN A 40 12.69 -17.64 -0.69
CA ASN A 40 13.41 -18.45 -1.69
C ASN A 40 12.76 -19.83 -1.90
N ILE A 41 11.49 -19.96 -1.54
CA ILE A 41 10.77 -21.25 -1.54
C ILE A 41 10.43 -21.66 -2.95
N SER A 42 10.81 -22.89 -3.31
CA SER A 42 10.77 -23.46 -4.66
C SER A 42 9.36 -23.72 -5.23
N SER A 43 8.29 -23.43 -4.49
CA SER A 43 6.93 -23.67 -5.01
C SER A 43 5.88 -22.79 -4.33
N PRO A 44 5.25 -21.84 -5.04
CA PRO A 44 4.13 -21.08 -4.54
C PRO A 44 2.88 -21.94 -4.31
N SER A 45 2.81 -23.11 -4.94
CA SER A 45 1.67 -24.03 -4.81
C SER A 45 1.57 -24.73 -3.46
N THR A 46 2.67 -24.80 -2.69
CA THR A 46 2.69 -25.40 -1.35
C THR A 46 2.54 -24.38 -0.21
N VAL A 47 2.77 -23.10 -0.50
CA VAL A 47 2.66 -22.05 0.48
C VAL A 47 1.27 -21.40 0.37
N ASN A 48 0.39 -21.77 1.27
CA ASN A 48 -0.90 -21.10 1.37
C ASN A 48 -0.67 -19.63 1.77
N ALA A 49 -0.77 -18.70 0.81
CA ALA A 49 -0.59 -17.26 1.03
C ALA A 49 -1.46 -16.75 2.20
N ASP A 50 -2.60 -17.42 2.43
CA ASP A 50 -3.50 -17.15 3.53
C ASP A 50 -2.86 -17.41 4.89
N SER A 51 -2.04 -18.44 4.99
CA SER A 51 -1.33 -18.76 6.24
C SER A 51 -0.16 -17.80 6.53
N LEU A 52 0.34 -17.08 5.52
CA LEU A 52 1.47 -16.16 5.64
C LEU A 52 1.07 -14.68 5.72
N GLU A 53 -0.20 -14.35 5.70
CA GLU A 53 -0.64 -12.96 5.80
C GLU A 53 -0.05 -12.28 7.07
N PHE A 54 0.44 -11.05 6.94
CA PHE A 54 1.15 -10.26 7.96
C PHE A 54 2.53 -10.82 8.37
N ARG A 55 3.10 -11.81 7.69
CA ARG A 55 4.50 -12.22 7.94
C ARG A 55 5.46 -11.28 7.23
N ARG A 56 6.53 -10.90 7.93
CA ARG A 56 7.67 -10.20 7.32
C ARG A 56 8.43 -11.19 6.44
N VAL A 57 8.83 -10.71 5.26
CA VAL A 57 9.58 -11.49 4.28
C VAL A 57 10.72 -10.69 3.70
N ILE A 58 11.77 -11.38 3.29
CA ILE A 58 12.88 -10.84 2.51
C ILE A 58 12.83 -11.51 1.15
N CYS A 59 12.73 -10.69 0.10
CA CYS A 59 12.65 -11.11 -1.29
C CYS A 59 13.83 -10.53 -2.05
N LYS A 60 14.57 -11.34 -2.81
CA LYS A 60 15.64 -10.88 -3.67
C LYS A 60 15.33 -11.22 -5.12
N GLY A 61 15.44 -10.25 -6.01
CA GLY A 61 15.06 -10.44 -7.41
C GLY A 61 15.38 -9.25 -8.27
N LEU A 62 14.78 -9.22 -9.47
CA LEU A 62 14.90 -8.15 -10.46
C LEU A 62 13.51 -7.55 -10.68
N PHE A 63 13.36 -6.22 -10.59
CA PHE A 63 12.10 -5.57 -10.93
C PHE A 63 11.86 -5.56 -12.45
N ASP A 64 10.66 -5.98 -12.85
CA ASP A 64 10.14 -5.79 -14.20
C ASP A 64 9.37 -4.47 -14.24
N GLU A 65 10.10 -3.37 -14.49
CA GLU A 65 9.55 -2.01 -14.46
C GLU A 65 8.47 -1.79 -15.53
N GLU A 66 8.58 -2.48 -16.68
CA GLU A 66 7.63 -2.35 -17.80
C GLU A 66 6.22 -2.84 -17.43
N LYS A 67 6.14 -3.80 -16.51
CA LYS A 67 4.88 -4.36 -16.02
C LYS A 67 4.39 -3.72 -14.71
N SER A 68 4.88 -2.53 -14.40
CA SER A 68 4.43 -1.80 -13.21
C SER A 68 3.00 -1.32 -13.34
N VAL A 69 2.23 -1.51 -12.29
CA VAL A 69 0.82 -1.11 -12.20
C VAL A 69 0.65 0.00 -11.16
N TYR A 70 -0.10 1.04 -11.53
CA TYR A 70 -0.39 2.18 -10.67
C TYR A 70 -1.80 2.08 -10.09
N VAL A 71 -1.91 1.92 -8.77
CA VAL A 71 -3.20 1.75 -8.07
C VAL A 71 -3.57 3.04 -7.33
N GLY A 72 -4.69 3.65 -7.68
CA GLY A 72 -5.15 4.87 -7.02
C GLY A 72 -6.36 5.52 -7.70
N PRO A 73 -6.75 6.72 -7.23
CA PRO A 73 -5.97 7.65 -6.41
C PRO A 73 -5.80 7.22 -4.93
N ARG A 74 -4.63 7.56 -4.35
CA ARG A 74 -4.30 7.35 -2.94
C ARG A 74 -3.80 8.65 -2.32
N SER A 75 -4.53 9.17 -1.36
CA SER A 75 -4.13 10.39 -0.65
C SER A 75 -3.09 10.09 0.43
N ARG A 76 -2.07 10.92 0.53
CA ARG A 76 -1.06 10.90 1.59
C ARG A 76 -0.84 12.30 2.14
N SER A 77 -0.76 12.42 3.47
CA SER A 77 -0.36 13.67 4.11
C SER A 77 1.16 13.71 4.27
N ILE A 78 1.80 14.72 3.68
CA ILE A 78 3.24 14.97 3.78
C ILE A 78 3.39 16.38 4.35
N SER A 79 4.02 16.51 5.52
CA SER A 79 4.23 17.80 6.19
C SER A 79 2.96 18.66 6.33
N GLY A 80 1.80 18.00 6.60
CA GLY A 80 0.51 18.68 6.78
C GLY A 80 -0.24 19.00 5.47
N VAL A 81 0.35 18.76 4.30
CA VAL A 81 -0.32 18.91 3.01
C VAL A 81 -0.79 17.53 2.54
N THR A 82 -2.06 17.43 2.15
CA THR A 82 -2.60 16.19 1.57
C THR A 82 -2.40 16.21 0.07
N GLU A 83 -1.65 15.25 -0.43
CA GLU A 83 -1.37 15.06 -1.85
C GLU A 83 -1.99 13.75 -2.36
N ASN A 84 -2.50 13.76 -3.59
CA ASN A 84 -3.02 12.58 -4.26
C ASN A 84 -1.92 11.96 -5.14
N GLY A 85 -1.80 10.64 -5.04
CA GLY A 85 -0.84 9.86 -5.79
C GLY A 85 -1.33 8.44 -6.04
N TYR A 86 -0.40 7.53 -6.22
CA TYR A 86 -0.67 6.13 -6.55
C TYR A 86 0.26 5.21 -5.78
N TYR A 87 -0.16 3.98 -5.53
CA TYR A 87 0.76 2.90 -5.19
C TYR A 87 1.34 2.31 -6.47
N VAL A 88 2.64 2.04 -6.48
CA VAL A 88 3.33 1.36 -7.57
C VAL A 88 3.52 -0.09 -7.21
N ILE A 89 2.92 -0.97 -7.99
CA ILE A 89 3.06 -2.43 -7.84
C ILE A 89 3.86 -2.94 -9.03
N THR A 90 5.04 -3.50 -8.75
CA THR A 90 5.97 -3.99 -9.76
C THR A 90 6.25 -5.47 -9.53
N PRO A 91 6.23 -6.31 -10.57
CA PRO A 91 6.69 -7.68 -10.48
C PRO A 91 8.18 -7.76 -10.11
N LEU A 92 8.51 -8.60 -9.14
CA LEU A 92 9.87 -8.99 -8.80
C LEU A 92 10.12 -10.37 -9.37
N MET A 93 11.02 -10.45 -10.36
CA MET A 93 11.33 -11.65 -11.10
C MET A 93 12.51 -12.42 -10.48
N PRO A 94 12.56 -13.75 -10.62
CA PRO A 94 13.69 -14.57 -10.21
C PRO A 94 14.99 -14.14 -10.90
N ILE A 95 16.11 -14.23 -10.19
CA ILE A 95 17.45 -14.08 -10.78
C ILE A 95 17.91 -15.46 -11.24
N PRO A 96 18.22 -15.66 -12.53
CA PRO A 96 18.72 -16.94 -13.03
C PRO A 96 19.96 -17.40 -12.26
N ASN A 97 20.00 -18.66 -11.89
CA ASN A 97 21.12 -19.31 -11.21
C ASN A 97 21.48 -18.75 -9.82
N ASN A 98 20.57 -17.99 -9.18
CA ASN A 98 20.79 -17.49 -7.82
C ASN A 98 19.82 -18.17 -6.83
N PRO A 99 20.30 -19.07 -5.96
CA PRO A 99 19.44 -19.79 -5.00
C PRO A 99 18.88 -18.89 -3.90
N GLU A 100 19.47 -17.71 -3.65
CA GLU A 100 18.96 -16.74 -2.70
C GLU A 100 17.83 -15.88 -3.26
N SER A 101 17.62 -15.90 -4.58
CA SER A 101 16.55 -15.20 -5.24
C SER A 101 15.20 -15.86 -5.00
N VAL A 102 14.11 -15.09 -5.18
CA VAL A 102 12.77 -15.67 -5.28
C VAL A 102 12.75 -16.73 -6.37
N GLN A 103 12.09 -17.84 -6.12
CA GLN A 103 12.00 -18.94 -7.11
C GLN A 103 10.81 -18.76 -8.07
N SER A 104 9.87 -17.94 -7.67
CA SER A 104 8.69 -17.59 -8.47
C SER A 104 8.50 -16.09 -8.43
N PRO A 105 7.90 -15.49 -9.47
CA PRO A 105 7.58 -14.07 -9.46
C PRO A 105 6.75 -13.66 -8.24
N VAL A 106 7.01 -12.47 -7.74
CA VAL A 106 6.30 -11.86 -6.58
C VAL A 106 5.83 -10.48 -6.98
N LEU A 107 4.58 -10.12 -6.66
CA LEU A 107 4.10 -8.76 -6.82
C LEU A 107 4.54 -7.91 -5.61
N VAL A 108 5.29 -6.85 -5.86
CA VAL A 108 5.79 -5.95 -4.81
C VAL A 108 5.14 -4.58 -4.94
N ASN A 109 4.42 -4.17 -3.89
CA ASN A 109 4.01 -2.78 -3.74
C ASN A 109 5.17 -1.99 -3.18
N ARG A 110 5.85 -1.25 -4.03
CA ARG A 110 7.05 -0.46 -3.69
C ARG A 110 6.71 0.78 -2.86
N GLY A 111 5.45 1.17 -2.82
CA GLY A 111 5.01 2.30 -2.04
C GLY A 111 4.25 3.35 -2.83
N TRP A 112 4.14 4.53 -2.24
CA TRP A 112 3.38 5.65 -2.77
C TRP A 112 4.26 6.59 -3.60
N VAL A 113 3.70 7.06 -4.73
CA VAL A 113 4.29 8.08 -5.59
C VAL A 113 3.30 9.21 -5.85
N PRO A 114 3.74 10.48 -6.00
CA PRO A 114 2.86 11.56 -6.40
C PRO A 114 2.43 11.40 -7.87
N ARG A 115 1.34 12.07 -8.23
CA ARG A 115 0.79 12.02 -9.60
C ARG A 115 1.81 12.45 -10.65
N SER A 116 2.58 13.51 -10.37
CA SER A 116 3.62 14.03 -11.26
C SER A 116 4.70 13.01 -11.61
N TRP A 117 4.99 12.09 -10.67
CA TRP A 117 5.98 11.04 -10.90
C TRP A 117 5.47 9.98 -11.89
N ARG A 118 4.20 9.57 -11.75
CA ARG A 118 3.54 8.66 -12.68
C ARG A 118 3.48 9.24 -14.09
N ASP A 119 3.09 10.52 -14.21
CA ASP A 119 2.90 11.15 -15.50
C ASP A 119 4.24 11.23 -16.27
N LYS A 120 5.35 11.52 -15.60
CA LYS A 120 6.71 11.45 -16.20
C LYS A 120 7.08 10.03 -16.64
N SER A 121 6.81 9.02 -15.82
CA SER A 121 7.11 7.63 -16.16
C SER A 121 6.34 7.16 -17.41
N LEU A 122 5.13 7.64 -17.62
CA LEU A 122 4.34 7.34 -18.81
C LEU A 122 4.86 8.07 -20.06
N GLU A 123 5.33 9.30 -19.92
CA GLU A 123 5.95 10.06 -21.01
C GLU A 123 7.25 9.41 -21.49
N ASP A 124 8.12 9.01 -20.56
CA ASP A 124 9.39 8.33 -20.88
C ASP A 124 9.14 6.99 -21.61
N SER A 125 8.09 6.25 -21.24
CA SER A 125 7.71 4.99 -21.91
C SER A 125 7.22 5.22 -23.35
N GLN A 126 6.50 6.29 -23.62
CA GLN A 126 5.99 6.61 -24.95
C GLN A 126 7.07 7.08 -25.93
N ASP A 127 8.14 7.74 -25.43
CA ASP A 127 9.25 8.15 -26.28
C ASP A 127 10.13 6.98 -26.75
N HIS A 128 10.11 5.85 -26.03
CA HIS A 128 10.81 4.62 -26.43
C HIS A 128 10.06 3.82 -27.51
N GLU A 129 8.74 4.00 -27.66
CA GLU A 129 7.91 3.33 -28.68
C GLU A 129 7.77 4.07 -30.00
N ARG A 130 8.31 5.27 -30.15
CA ARG A 130 8.27 5.97 -31.43
C ARG A 130 9.29 5.40 -32.41
N PRO A 131 8.87 4.67 -33.45
CA PRO A 131 9.78 4.28 -34.51
C PRO A 131 10.30 5.55 -35.19
N SER A 132 11.60 5.66 -35.32
CA SER A 132 12.31 6.75 -36.00
C SER A 132 12.10 6.66 -37.53
N ASN A 133 10.87 6.92 -38.00
CA ASN A 133 10.54 7.04 -39.40
C ASN A 133 9.66 8.25 -39.64
N ILE A 134 10.26 9.44 -39.59
CA ILE A 134 9.72 10.62 -40.28
C ILE A 134 10.88 11.30 -40.99
N ALA A 135 10.86 11.23 -42.32
CA ALA A 135 11.74 11.93 -43.21
C ALA A 135 11.59 13.45 -43.03
N PRO A 136 12.65 14.25 -43.30
CA PRO A 136 12.67 15.66 -42.98
C PRO A 136 11.88 16.47 -44.00
N SER A 137 10.83 17.15 -43.58
CA SER A 137 10.33 18.30 -44.33
C SER A 137 10.92 19.59 -43.77
N SER A 138 11.61 20.24 -44.64
CA SER A 138 12.26 21.55 -44.56
C SER A 138 11.43 22.62 -43.88
N VAL A 139 12.02 23.40 -42.94
CA VAL A 139 11.98 24.87 -42.89
C VAL A 139 12.97 25.40 -41.83
N GLN A 140 13.91 26.17 -42.38
CA GLN A 140 14.70 27.30 -41.81
C GLN A 140 15.56 27.11 -40.55
N GLN A 141 16.79 27.01 -40.90
CA GLN A 141 18.04 27.32 -40.25
C GLN A 141 18.02 28.60 -39.40
N LYS A 142 18.45 28.48 -38.14
CA LYS A 142 19.18 29.54 -37.47
C LYS A 142 20.47 28.94 -36.93
N GLU A 143 21.56 29.26 -37.59
CA GLU A 143 22.93 28.83 -37.28
C GLU A 143 23.27 29.20 -35.84
N ARG A 144 23.54 28.21 -35.01
CA ARG A 144 24.32 28.34 -33.79
C ARG A 144 25.39 27.25 -33.77
N SER A 145 26.59 27.68 -34.04
CA SER A 145 27.93 27.08 -33.95
C SER A 145 28.00 25.58 -33.54
N SER A 146 28.41 24.81 -34.56
CA SER A 146 28.51 23.33 -34.60
C SER A 146 29.70 22.75 -33.84
N TRP A 147 30.44 23.49 -32.99
CA TRP A 147 31.65 22.95 -32.35
C TRP A 147 31.42 22.17 -31.07
N TRP A 148 30.25 22.26 -30.44
CA TRP A 148 29.86 21.47 -29.25
C TRP A 148 29.54 20.01 -29.56
N ARG A 149 29.28 19.66 -30.81
CA ARG A 149 28.93 18.28 -31.20
C ARG A 149 30.12 17.32 -31.22
N PHE A 150 31.36 17.81 -31.18
CA PHE A 150 32.55 16.95 -31.18
C PHE A 150 32.91 16.38 -29.80
N TRP A 151 32.41 16.98 -28.73
CA TRP A 151 32.72 16.53 -27.36
C TRP A 151 31.66 15.66 -26.72
N SER A 152 30.54 15.43 -27.36
CA SER A 152 29.47 14.56 -26.88
C SER A 152 29.37 13.19 -27.59
N LYS A 153 30.42 12.72 -28.20
CA LYS A 153 30.58 11.28 -28.50
C LYS A 153 30.86 10.55 -27.19
N ARG A 154 29.82 10.29 -26.38
CA ARG A 154 29.85 9.16 -25.48
C ARG A 154 29.98 7.93 -26.36
N PRO A 155 30.96 7.01 -26.09
CA PRO A 155 30.96 5.73 -26.77
C PRO A 155 29.62 5.11 -26.50
N MET A 156 28.87 4.76 -27.55
CA MET A 156 27.75 3.87 -27.51
C MET A 156 28.31 2.50 -27.08
N MET A 157 28.43 2.30 -25.78
CA MET A 157 28.47 0.96 -25.23
C MET A 157 27.02 0.47 -25.27
N ASP A 158 26.76 -0.45 -26.15
CA ASP A 158 25.59 -1.33 -26.18
C ASP A 158 25.62 -2.22 -24.91
N GLN A 159 25.47 -1.60 -23.75
CA GLN A 159 25.15 -2.28 -22.51
C GLN A 159 23.69 -1.98 -22.24
N ALA A 160 22.85 -2.98 -22.49
CA ALA A 160 21.53 -3.06 -21.87
C ALA A 160 21.69 -2.60 -20.40
N PRO A 161 20.80 -1.74 -19.88
CA PRO A 161 20.94 -1.23 -18.52
C PRO A 161 21.13 -2.43 -17.60
N ALA A 162 22.25 -2.45 -16.88
CA ALA A 162 22.56 -3.57 -15.97
C ALA A 162 21.43 -3.64 -14.94
N VAL A 163 20.59 -4.64 -15.08
CA VAL A 163 19.45 -4.87 -14.18
C VAL A 163 20.04 -5.24 -12.82
N VAL A 164 20.01 -4.30 -11.88
CA VAL A 164 20.63 -4.46 -10.57
C VAL A 164 19.72 -5.30 -9.69
N PRO A 165 20.21 -6.40 -9.10
CA PRO A 165 19.45 -7.17 -8.12
C PRO A 165 19.02 -6.31 -6.93
N VAL A 166 17.77 -6.41 -6.55
CA VAL A 166 17.18 -5.67 -5.43
C VAL A 166 16.77 -6.63 -4.34
N GLU A 167 17.03 -6.25 -3.09
CA GLU A 167 16.51 -6.92 -1.91
C GLU A 167 15.38 -6.08 -1.30
N VAL A 168 14.20 -6.69 -1.16
CA VAL A 168 12.99 -6.07 -0.63
C VAL A 168 12.65 -6.70 0.71
N VAL A 169 12.49 -5.86 1.74
CA VAL A 169 11.96 -6.24 3.03
C VAL A 169 10.50 -5.81 3.09
N GLY A 170 9.59 -6.77 3.15
CA GLY A 170 8.18 -6.47 3.05
C GLY A 170 7.30 -7.35 3.92
N VAL A 171 6.00 -7.15 3.81
CA VAL A 171 4.97 -7.91 4.50
C VAL A 171 4.01 -8.53 3.49
N ILE A 172 3.74 -9.83 3.63
CA ILE A 172 2.77 -10.52 2.79
C ILE A 172 1.37 -10.02 3.12
N ARG A 173 0.66 -9.62 2.07
CA ARG A 173 -0.71 -9.11 2.17
C ARG A 173 -1.62 -9.80 1.15
N ARG A 174 -2.92 -9.60 1.33
CA ARG A 174 -3.97 -10.04 0.41
C ARG A 174 -4.53 -8.87 -0.40
N SER A 175 -5.41 -9.19 -1.32
CA SER A 175 -6.25 -8.21 -2.02
C SER A 175 -7.02 -7.33 -1.05
N GLU A 176 -7.17 -6.06 -1.40
CA GLU A 176 -8.02 -5.13 -0.68
C GLU A 176 -9.50 -5.51 -0.87
N LYS A 177 -10.30 -5.25 0.14
CA LYS A 177 -11.76 -5.32 0.02
C LYS A 177 -12.28 -3.91 -0.28
N PRO A 178 -12.68 -3.61 -1.52
CA PRO A 178 -13.15 -2.29 -1.85
C PRO A 178 -14.45 -1.97 -1.11
N SER A 179 -14.63 -0.68 -0.78
CA SER A 179 -15.92 -0.17 -0.34
C SER A 179 -16.92 -0.13 -1.53
N ILE A 180 -18.20 -0.15 -1.24
CA ILE A 180 -19.28 -0.02 -2.24
C ILE A 180 -19.20 1.27 -3.07
N PHE A 181 -18.47 2.28 -2.58
CA PHE A 181 -18.28 3.57 -3.25
C PHE A 181 -17.03 3.60 -4.15
N VAL A 182 -16.22 2.55 -4.17
CA VAL A 182 -15.02 2.45 -5.00
C VAL A 182 -15.42 1.81 -6.33
N PRO A 183 -15.09 2.46 -7.48
CA PRO A 183 -15.33 1.86 -8.79
C PRO A 183 -14.63 0.51 -8.96
N ALA A 184 -15.16 -0.33 -9.81
CA ALA A 184 -14.49 -1.56 -10.20
C ALA A 184 -13.19 -1.25 -10.96
N ASN A 185 -12.18 -2.10 -10.81
CA ASN A 185 -10.97 -2.02 -11.61
C ASN A 185 -11.29 -2.29 -13.09
N ASP A 186 -10.63 -1.56 -13.99
CA ASP A 186 -10.68 -1.78 -15.43
C ASP A 186 -9.27 -2.05 -15.98
N PRO A 187 -8.88 -3.33 -16.11
CA PRO A 187 -7.59 -3.70 -16.66
C PRO A 187 -7.40 -3.28 -18.11
N SER A 188 -8.48 -3.16 -18.89
CA SER A 188 -8.42 -2.82 -20.32
C SER A 188 -8.00 -1.37 -20.55
N SER A 189 -8.37 -0.47 -19.65
CA SER A 189 -7.95 0.94 -19.66
C SER A 189 -6.81 1.24 -18.67
N CYS A 190 -6.17 0.21 -18.10
CA CYS A 190 -5.13 0.33 -17.07
C CYS A 190 -5.56 1.17 -15.86
N GLN A 191 -6.84 1.13 -15.49
CA GLN A 191 -7.39 1.85 -14.34
C GLN A 191 -7.57 0.92 -13.16
N TRP A 192 -6.80 1.20 -12.10
CA TRP A 192 -6.78 0.39 -10.88
C TRP A 192 -7.12 1.27 -9.68
N PHE A 193 -8.26 1.01 -9.05
CA PHE A 193 -8.75 1.78 -7.90
C PHE A 193 -8.42 1.11 -6.57
N TYR A 194 -8.25 -0.19 -6.55
CA TYR A 194 -7.88 -0.99 -5.37
C TYR A 194 -6.98 -2.16 -5.77
N VAL A 195 -6.27 -2.69 -4.79
CA VAL A 195 -5.36 -3.82 -5.00
C VAL A 195 -6.17 -5.11 -5.10
N ASP A 196 -6.28 -5.63 -6.31
CA ASP A 196 -6.81 -6.95 -6.62
C ASP A 196 -5.65 -7.81 -7.12
N VAL A 197 -5.07 -8.61 -6.21
CA VAL A 197 -3.85 -9.37 -6.50
C VAL A 197 -4.00 -10.32 -7.69
N PRO A 198 -5.06 -11.16 -7.79
CA PRO A 198 -5.26 -12.02 -8.96
C PRO A 198 -5.40 -11.26 -10.27
N ALA A 199 -6.14 -10.15 -10.27
CA ALA A 199 -6.35 -9.34 -11.48
C ALA A 199 -5.07 -8.63 -11.91
N ILE A 200 -4.29 -8.07 -10.98
CA ILE A 200 -3.00 -7.44 -11.25
C ILE A 200 -1.98 -8.48 -11.72
N ALA A 201 -1.92 -9.66 -11.10
CA ALA A 201 -1.05 -10.75 -11.53
C ALA A 201 -1.34 -11.13 -12.99
N ARG A 202 -2.61 -11.32 -13.34
CA ARG A 202 -3.04 -11.64 -14.70
C ARG A 202 -2.67 -10.55 -15.70
N ALA A 203 -2.88 -9.28 -15.34
CA ALA A 203 -2.51 -8.14 -16.18
C ALA A 203 -0.99 -8.04 -16.41
N SER A 204 -0.19 -8.46 -15.41
CA SER A 204 1.28 -8.52 -15.51
C SER A 204 1.79 -9.82 -16.16
N GLY A 205 0.91 -10.72 -16.62
CA GLY A 205 1.28 -12.02 -17.20
C GLY A 205 1.80 -13.03 -16.18
N LEU A 206 1.38 -12.91 -14.92
CA LEU A 206 1.78 -13.81 -13.83
C LEU A 206 0.62 -14.72 -13.41
N PRO A 207 0.92 -15.86 -12.74
CA PRO A 207 -0.11 -16.71 -12.15
C PRO A 207 -0.99 -15.98 -11.13
N GLU A 208 -2.28 -16.28 -11.09
CA GLU A 208 -3.24 -15.62 -10.17
C GLU A 208 -2.93 -15.86 -8.69
N ASN A 209 -2.23 -16.95 -8.36
CA ASN A 209 -1.77 -17.28 -7.01
C ASN A 209 -0.43 -16.63 -6.64
N THR A 210 0.02 -15.65 -7.40
CA THR A 210 1.26 -14.89 -7.13
C THR A 210 1.17 -14.23 -5.75
N ILE A 211 2.26 -14.35 -4.97
CA ILE A 211 2.35 -13.74 -3.66
C ILE A 211 2.46 -12.21 -3.82
N TYR A 212 1.73 -11.48 -2.99
CA TYR A 212 1.78 -10.03 -2.94
C TYR A 212 2.45 -9.57 -1.65
N VAL A 213 3.44 -8.69 -1.79
CA VAL A 213 4.26 -8.14 -0.70
C VAL A 213 4.17 -6.62 -0.71
N GLU A 214 3.94 -6.02 0.43
CA GLU A 214 4.04 -4.57 0.65
C GLU A 214 5.42 -4.24 1.21
N ASP A 215 6.18 -3.42 0.52
CA ASP A 215 7.50 -2.94 0.94
C ASP A 215 7.36 -2.06 2.19
N ILE A 216 8.19 -2.37 3.20
CA ILE A 216 8.26 -1.67 4.48
C ILE A 216 9.68 -1.16 4.76
N ASN A 217 10.56 -1.14 3.75
CA ASN A 217 11.93 -0.70 3.93
C ASN A 217 11.99 0.78 4.31
N GLU A 218 12.46 1.08 5.52
CA GLU A 218 12.57 2.45 6.03
C GLU A 218 13.80 3.20 5.49
N ASN A 219 14.75 2.49 4.84
CA ASN A 219 15.96 3.05 4.27
C ASN A 219 15.70 3.73 2.93
N VAL A 220 14.90 4.80 2.95
CA VAL A 220 14.61 5.60 1.76
C VAL A 220 15.77 6.55 1.48
N ASN A 221 16.26 6.57 0.24
CA ASN A 221 17.28 7.51 -0.17
C ASN A 221 16.73 8.95 -0.16
N PRO A 222 17.28 9.88 0.65
CA PRO A 222 16.79 11.25 0.71
C PRO A 222 16.82 12.00 -0.62
N SER A 223 17.76 11.64 -1.52
CA SER A 223 17.89 12.26 -2.85
C SER A 223 16.84 11.77 -3.84
N ASN A 224 16.26 10.58 -3.61
CA ASN A 224 15.18 10.03 -4.42
C ASN A 224 14.18 9.31 -3.49
N PRO A 225 13.27 10.07 -2.87
CA PRO A 225 12.38 9.55 -1.83
C PRO A 225 11.25 8.66 -2.38
N TYR A 226 11.07 8.59 -3.70
CA TYR A 226 9.98 7.84 -4.32
C TYR A 226 10.45 6.54 -4.98
N PRO A 227 9.65 5.48 -4.93
CA PRO A 227 8.40 5.30 -4.16
C PRO A 227 8.60 5.31 -2.64
N VAL A 228 7.64 5.89 -1.89
CA VAL A 228 7.70 5.91 -0.42
C VAL A 228 7.05 4.65 0.14
N PRO A 229 7.80 3.75 0.78
CA PRO A 229 7.29 2.51 1.35
C PRO A 229 6.19 2.74 2.39
N LYS A 230 5.45 1.69 2.71
CA LYS A 230 4.44 1.76 3.77
C LYS A 230 5.09 1.71 5.15
N ASP A 231 4.58 2.52 6.06
CA ASP A 231 4.94 2.44 7.48
C ASP A 231 4.32 1.16 8.09
N VAL A 232 5.15 0.39 8.80
CA VAL A 232 4.74 -0.83 9.52
C VAL A 232 3.58 -0.55 10.47
N ASN A 233 3.59 0.60 11.14
CA ASN A 233 2.53 0.98 12.06
C ASN A 233 1.17 1.10 11.37
N THR A 234 1.14 1.51 10.09
CA THR A 234 -0.12 1.60 9.33
C THR A 234 -0.71 0.23 9.01
N LEU A 235 0.10 -0.83 8.96
CA LEU A 235 -0.35 -2.20 8.72
C LEU A 235 -1.05 -2.81 9.94
N ILE A 236 -0.66 -2.39 11.14
CA ILE A 236 -1.27 -2.83 12.40
C ILE A 236 -2.55 -2.06 12.66
N ARG A 237 -2.56 -0.74 12.41
CA ARG A 237 -3.69 0.14 12.72
C ARG A 237 -4.97 -0.29 11.98
N SER A 238 -6.03 -0.40 12.72
CA SER A 238 -7.38 -0.46 12.14
C SER A 238 -7.94 0.96 12.03
N SER A 239 -8.90 1.19 11.13
CA SER A 239 -9.53 2.51 10.92
C SER A 239 -10.09 3.14 12.19
N VAL A 240 -10.52 2.31 13.15
CA VAL A 240 -10.97 2.72 14.47
C VAL A 240 -10.33 1.81 15.51
N MET A 241 -9.49 2.37 16.36
CA MET A 241 -8.84 1.61 17.42
C MET A 241 -9.83 1.32 18.56
N PRO A 242 -9.66 0.17 19.27
CA PRO A 242 -10.51 -0.15 20.45
C PRO A 242 -10.51 0.96 21.51
N GLN A 243 -9.38 1.66 21.67
CA GLN A 243 -9.21 2.77 22.59
C GLN A 243 -10.13 3.95 22.27
N ASP A 244 -10.30 4.26 20.98
CA ASP A 244 -11.17 5.37 20.53
C ASP A 244 -12.62 5.09 20.89
N HIS A 245 -13.07 3.84 20.74
CA HIS A 245 -14.39 3.42 21.15
C HIS A 245 -14.60 3.51 22.66
N LEU A 246 -13.60 3.14 23.45
CA LEU A 246 -13.67 3.22 24.91
C LEU A 246 -13.77 4.67 25.37
N ASN A 247 -12.94 5.55 24.83
CA ASN A 247 -12.98 6.98 25.15
C ASN A 247 -14.33 7.61 24.78
N TYR A 248 -14.85 7.29 23.60
CA TYR A 248 -16.17 7.74 23.15
C TYR A 248 -17.28 7.27 24.09
N THR A 249 -17.26 6.00 24.47
CA THR A 249 -18.25 5.40 25.38
C THR A 249 -18.19 6.05 26.76
N LEU A 250 -17.00 6.24 27.34
CA LEU A 250 -16.82 6.91 28.62
C LEU A 250 -17.36 8.36 28.60
N THR A 251 -17.11 9.08 27.50
CA THR A 251 -17.63 10.45 27.33
C THR A 251 -19.16 10.49 27.39
N TRP A 252 -19.83 9.60 26.67
CA TRP A 252 -21.30 9.56 26.68
C TRP A 252 -21.88 9.13 28.00
N TYR A 253 -21.28 8.14 28.68
CA TYR A 253 -21.74 7.73 30.01
C TYR A 253 -21.54 8.84 31.06
N SER A 254 -20.41 9.52 31.05
CA SER A 254 -20.15 10.65 31.97
C SER A 254 -21.14 11.80 31.75
N LEU A 255 -21.40 12.14 30.47
CA LEU A 255 -22.39 13.16 30.13
C LEU A 255 -23.79 12.76 30.57
N SER A 256 -24.21 11.52 30.33
CA SER A 256 -25.51 11.00 30.75
C SER A 256 -25.66 11.02 32.27
N ALA A 257 -24.64 10.62 32.99
CA ALA A 257 -24.64 10.65 34.46
C ALA A 257 -24.74 12.08 34.98
N ALA A 258 -24.01 13.03 34.38
CA ALA A 258 -24.06 14.45 34.76
C ALA A 258 -25.45 15.05 34.52
N VAL A 259 -26.07 14.80 33.38
CA VAL A 259 -27.43 15.27 33.06
C VAL A 259 -28.45 14.67 34.00
N THR A 260 -28.37 13.37 34.27
CA THR A 260 -29.28 12.68 35.22
C THR A 260 -29.14 13.24 36.64
N PHE A 261 -27.91 13.48 37.09
CA PHE A 261 -27.66 14.09 38.40
C PHE A 261 -28.22 15.49 38.50
N MET A 262 -28.04 16.31 37.46
CA MET A 262 -28.63 17.68 37.43
C MET A 262 -30.14 17.64 37.45
N ALA A 263 -30.76 16.75 36.68
CA ALA A 263 -32.21 16.57 36.68
C ALA A 263 -32.72 16.11 38.06
N TYR A 264 -32.06 15.15 38.69
CA TYR A 264 -32.40 14.67 40.04
C TYR A 264 -32.31 15.83 41.06
N LYS A 265 -31.21 16.60 41.06
CA LYS A 265 -31.02 17.74 41.94
C LYS A 265 -32.10 18.83 41.77
N ARG A 266 -32.59 19.03 40.55
CA ARG A 266 -33.64 19.97 40.24
C ARG A 266 -35.05 19.52 40.70
N LEU A 267 -35.30 18.21 40.61
CA LEU A 267 -36.59 17.58 40.96
C LEU A 267 -36.66 17.17 42.43
N ALA A 268 -35.52 17.02 43.10
CA ALA A 268 -35.49 16.67 44.52
C ALA A 268 -36.23 17.72 45.38
N PRO A 269 -37.16 17.31 46.26
CA PRO A 269 -37.92 18.24 47.09
C PRO A 269 -36.96 18.98 47.99
N LYS A 270 -37.07 20.32 48.00
CA LYS A 270 -36.31 21.16 48.93
C LYS A 270 -36.74 20.78 50.35
N LYS A 271 -35.85 20.16 51.14
CA LYS A 271 -36.11 19.98 52.59
C LYS A 271 -36.29 21.36 53.21
N THR A 272 -37.54 21.69 53.51
CA THR A 272 -37.84 22.85 54.36
C THR A 272 -37.26 22.58 55.74
N ARG A 273 -36.20 23.30 56.12
CA ARG A 273 -35.73 23.34 57.50
C ARG A 273 -36.83 23.99 58.30
N ARG A 274 -37.49 23.22 59.17
CA ARG A 274 -38.23 23.73 60.32
C ARG A 274 -37.27 24.00 61.45
#